data_8b26fbcb86eef3058c5ba52eb5c031fa
#
_entry.id   8b26fbcb86eef3058c5ba52eb5c031fa
#
_cell.length_a   1.000
_cell.length_b   1.000
_cell.length_c   1.000
_cell.angle_alpha   90.00
_cell.angle_beta   90.00
_cell.angle_gamma   90.00
#
_symmetry.space_group_name_H-M   'P 1'
#
loop_
_entity.id
_entity.type
_entity.pdbx_description
1 polymer ?
#
loop_
_entity_poly.entity_id
_entity_poly.type
_entity_poly.pdbx_seq_one_letter_code
_entity_poly.pdbx_strand_id
1 'polypeptide(L)'
;MLEAKSTQRALVRIGYDGRVHKQFLGPRADERFENECKILRFLETQRCPFVPRLLAADPKNLEIVTSNCGSRVEHLSESRVKELFAELETYGVRHDDAFLRNVTYRASDGRFCIIDFEFSSILDLSEQRTVAADGSETVSLDAATQPREITWSAMTHPGNFRSNNEDRFLLMLADKRGVRYLGKSGNVSSAEGDLIFAVADGMGGERSGELAGKIAIEQITRMMPSTYLLNDKHLIEASPAILKSLFQSIHAELERLGSYDSACTNMGSTLTLVWIHRSIAMFAHIGDTRLYRIRRATEESATGYHLAQISEDHTFVGWLRRTGQINERQARFHPRKNVLSRALGASHQFVEPHCGTVELQPGDRLILCSDGVIDGLWDHALLDLVVFPDSVQSSQVPAQRLVFSAVSESGRDNATAIVVEVA
;
A
#
# COMPACT_ATOMS: atom_id res chain seq x y z
N MET A 1 26.67 30.59 -11.64
CA MET A 1 26.53 29.71 -10.49
C MET A 1 26.38 30.57 -9.24
N LEU A 2 25.37 30.25 -8.43
CA LEU A 2 25.20 30.83 -7.10
C LEU A 2 25.88 29.94 -6.08
N GLU A 3 26.72 30.47 -5.20
CA GLU A 3 27.33 29.71 -4.12
C GLU A 3 26.27 29.47 -3.04
N ALA A 4 25.94 28.21 -2.79
CA ALA A 4 24.92 27.84 -1.81
C ALA A 4 25.51 27.52 -0.43
N LYS A 5 26.78 27.03 -0.37
CA LYS A 5 27.48 26.69 0.88
C LYS A 5 28.98 26.58 0.59
N SER A 6 29.81 27.22 1.41
CA SER A 6 31.25 27.02 1.43
C SER A 6 31.68 26.61 2.83
N THR A 7 32.40 25.50 2.94
CA THR A 7 32.95 24.98 4.20
C THR A 7 34.39 24.50 3.95
N GLN A 8 35.11 24.17 5.01
CA GLN A 8 36.45 23.55 4.89
C GLN A 8 36.41 22.16 4.22
N ARG A 9 35.22 21.53 4.12
CA ARG A 9 35.05 20.17 3.61
C ARG A 9 34.41 20.08 2.25
N ALA A 10 33.58 21.06 1.87
CA ALA A 10 32.90 21.05 0.58
C ALA A 10 32.52 22.46 0.13
N LEU A 11 32.53 22.64 -1.19
CA LEU A 11 31.99 23.82 -1.86
C LEU A 11 30.79 23.37 -2.69
N VAL A 12 29.61 23.91 -2.37
CA VAL A 12 28.35 23.59 -3.05
C VAL A 12 27.86 24.80 -3.81
N ARG A 13 27.57 24.62 -5.09
CA ARG A 13 27.09 25.65 -6.00
C ARG A 13 25.84 25.16 -6.74
N ILE A 14 24.92 26.07 -7.01
CA ILE A 14 23.76 25.78 -7.85
C ILE A 14 23.99 26.43 -9.22
N GLY A 15 23.95 25.63 -10.26
CA GLY A 15 24.06 26.08 -11.65
C GLY A 15 22.83 26.86 -12.10
N TYR A 16 22.95 27.66 -13.17
CA TYR A 16 21.81 28.32 -13.81
C TYR A 16 20.82 27.34 -14.43
N ASP A 17 21.25 26.10 -14.68
CA ASP A 17 20.45 24.95 -15.12
C ASP A 17 19.71 24.25 -13.97
N GLY A 18 19.84 24.78 -12.75
CA GLY A 18 19.23 24.24 -11.54
C GLY A 18 19.93 23.01 -10.95
N ARG A 19 21.07 22.56 -11.50
CA ARG A 19 21.83 21.42 -10.97
C ARG A 19 22.69 21.84 -9.80
N VAL A 20 22.97 20.89 -8.90
CA VAL A 20 23.83 21.11 -7.73
C VAL A 20 25.21 20.53 -8.02
N HIS A 21 26.23 21.38 -7.91
CA HIS A 21 27.64 21.04 -8.03
C HIS A 21 28.26 21.00 -6.63
N LYS A 22 28.79 19.85 -6.21
CA LYS A 22 29.47 19.68 -4.94
C LYS A 22 30.91 19.25 -5.18
N GLN A 23 31.86 20.10 -4.78
CA GLN A 23 33.28 19.80 -4.78
C GLN A 23 33.73 19.45 -3.38
N PHE A 24 34.40 18.31 -3.23
CA PHE A 24 34.92 17.83 -1.95
C PHE A 24 36.29 18.43 -1.70
N LEU A 25 36.50 18.94 -0.47
CA LEU A 25 37.70 19.65 -0.07
C LEU A 25 38.25 19.10 1.25
N GLY A 26 39.56 19.33 1.51
CA GLY A 26 40.17 19.02 2.80
C GLY A 26 40.47 17.53 3.01
N PRO A 27 40.68 17.10 4.27
CA PRO A 27 41.11 15.72 4.56
C PRO A 27 40.10 14.66 4.11
N ARG A 28 40.58 13.56 3.51
CA ARG A 28 39.77 12.43 3.04
C ARG A 28 38.68 12.85 2.05
N ALA A 29 38.92 13.86 1.23
CA ALA A 29 37.97 14.33 0.24
C ALA A 29 37.68 13.27 -0.83
N ASP A 30 38.69 12.50 -1.21
CA ASP A 30 38.62 11.36 -2.12
C ASP A 30 37.69 10.25 -1.60
N GLU A 31 37.90 9.82 -0.36
CA GLU A 31 37.03 8.78 0.27
C GLU A 31 35.57 9.24 0.38
N ARG A 32 35.33 10.51 0.76
CA ARG A 32 33.98 11.06 0.88
C ARG A 32 33.30 11.21 -0.47
N PHE A 33 34.04 11.61 -1.49
CA PHE A 33 33.56 11.65 -2.87
C PHE A 33 33.16 10.26 -3.36
N GLU A 34 34.03 9.25 -3.18
CA GLU A 34 33.74 7.88 -3.58
C GLU A 34 32.53 7.30 -2.84
N ASN A 35 32.45 7.56 -1.52
CA ASN A 35 31.33 7.08 -0.72
C ASN A 35 30.00 7.70 -1.17
N GLU A 36 29.92 9.02 -1.34
CA GLU A 36 28.69 9.67 -1.78
C GLU A 36 28.27 9.20 -3.18
N CYS A 37 29.20 9.05 -4.11
CA CYS A 37 28.94 8.47 -5.43
C CYS A 37 28.39 7.04 -5.34
N LYS A 38 28.97 6.21 -4.49
CA LYS A 38 28.52 4.82 -4.25
C LYS A 38 27.11 4.78 -3.68
N ILE A 39 26.83 5.57 -2.66
CA ILE A 39 25.52 5.62 -1.99
C ILE A 39 24.43 6.13 -2.95
N LEU A 40 24.67 7.22 -3.68
CA LEU A 40 23.70 7.76 -4.62
C LEU A 40 23.37 6.79 -5.75
N ARG A 41 24.38 6.10 -6.32
CA ARG A 41 24.15 5.05 -7.32
C ARG A 41 23.35 3.88 -6.75
N PHE A 42 23.65 3.46 -5.52
CA PHE A 42 22.90 2.41 -4.84
C PHE A 42 21.44 2.82 -4.65
N LEU A 43 21.16 4.01 -4.11
CA LEU A 43 19.81 4.53 -3.91
C LEU A 43 19.02 4.72 -5.23
N GLU A 44 19.74 5.00 -6.34
CA GLU A 44 19.13 5.04 -7.67
C GLU A 44 18.69 3.63 -8.13
N THR A 45 19.50 2.57 -7.87
CA THR A 45 19.08 1.18 -8.13
C THR A 45 17.88 0.76 -7.29
N GLN A 46 17.80 1.28 -6.05
CA GLN A 46 16.65 1.07 -5.15
C GLN A 46 15.44 1.94 -5.49
N ARG A 47 15.56 2.84 -6.50
CA ARG A 47 14.52 3.80 -6.92
C ARG A 47 14.02 4.70 -5.78
N CYS A 48 14.90 5.08 -4.86
CA CYS A 48 14.56 5.97 -3.75
C CYS A 48 14.11 7.35 -4.29
N PRO A 49 12.86 7.81 -4.04
CA PRO A 49 12.32 8.99 -4.71
C PRO A 49 12.69 10.32 -4.05
N PHE A 50 13.23 10.30 -2.83
CA PHE A 50 13.49 11.49 -2.01
C PHE A 50 14.98 11.76 -1.76
N VAL A 51 15.81 11.41 -2.74
CA VAL A 51 17.26 11.68 -2.73
C VAL A 51 17.71 12.32 -4.04
N PRO A 52 18.86 13.01 -4.09
CA PRO A 52 19.41 13.53 -5.34
C PRO A 52 19.78 12.38 -6.30
N ARG A 53 19.56 12.58 -7.60
CA ARG A 53 20.14 11.73 -8.64
C ARG A 53 21.55 12.17 -8.94
N LEU A 54 22.49 11.23 -9.06
CA LEU A 54 23.86 11.49 -9.51
C LEU A 54 23.85 11.66 -11.04
N LEU A 55 24.12 12.87 -11.52
CA LEU A 55 24.10 13.22 -12.94
C LEU A 55 25.49 13.11 -13.58
N ALA A 56 26.55 13.49 -12.83
CA ALA A 56 27.93 13.37 -13.25
C ALA A 56 28.85 13.25 -12.03
N ALA A 57 30.02 12.65 -12.22
CA ALA A 57 31.07 12.56 -11.22
C ALA A 57 32.44 12.74 -11.90
N ASP A 58 33.25 13.67 -11.38
CA ASP A 58 34.61 13.93 -11.83
C ASP A 58 35.62 13.59 -10.72
N PRO A 59 36.27 12.40 -10.79
CA PRO A 59 37.23 11.97 -9.78
C PRO A 59 38.51 12.83 -9.74
N LYS A 60 38.82 13.55 -10.84
CA LYS A 60 40.05 14.37 -10.90
C LYS A 60 39.91 15.65 -10.09
N ASN A 61 38.71 16.26 -10.16
CA ASN A 61 38.41 17.47 -9.44
C ASN A 61 37.62 17.19 -8.14
N LEU A 62 37.36 15.91 -7.81
CA LEU A 62 36.51 15.48 -6.69
C LEU A 62 35.18 16.22 -6.66
N GLU A 63 34.54 16.30 -7.83
CA GLU A 63 33.28 17.01 -8.01
C GLU A 63 32.17 16.06 -8.43
N ILE A 64 30.99 16.21 -7.82
CA ILE A 64 29.76 15.56 -8.26
C ILE A 64 28.74 16.60 -8.72
N VAL A 65 27.94 16.23 -9.72
CA VAL A 65 26.78 16.99 -10.16
C VAL A 65 25.53 16.17 -9.89
N THR A 66 24.58 16.77 -9.17
CA THR A 66 23.34 16.07 -8.80
C THR A 66 22.10 16.87 -9.21
N SER A 67 20.95 16.19 -9.22
CA SER A 67 19.67 16.88 -9.31
C SER A 67 19.42 17.71 -8.05
N ASN A 68 18.68 18.82 -8.20
CA ASN A 68 18.31 19.68 -7.08
C ASN A 68 17.12 19.09 -6.32
N CYS A 69 17.26 18.94 -5.01
CA CYS A 69 16.22 18.48 -4.09
C CYS A 69 15.48 19.62 -3.35
N GLY A 70 15.51 20.83 -3.89
CA GLY A 70 14.76 21.96 -3.38
C GLY A 70 15.48 22.79 -2.32
N SER A 71 14.71 23.49 -1.51
CA SER A 71 15.21 24.45 -0.52
C SER A 71 15.43 23.82 0.84
N ARG A 72 16.31 24.40 1.66
CA ARG A 72 16.51 23.97 3.05
C ARG A 72 15.25 24.13 3.87
N VAL A 73 15.04 23.21 4.79
CA VAL A 73 13.96 23.24 5.78
C VAL A 73 14.49 23.89 7.05
N GLU A 74 13.86 25.00 7.49
CA GLU A 74 14.26 25.71 8.70
C GLU A 74 13.66 25.09 9.96
N HIS A 75 12.42 24.58 9.87
CA HIS A 75 11.69 24.00 10.99
C HIS A 75 11.02 22.70 10.60
N LEU A 76 11.36 21.63 11.29
CA LEU A 76 10.70 20.31 11.24
C LEU A 76 10.80 19.68 12.63
N SER A 77 9.76 18.96 13.07
CA SER A 77 9.81 18.28 14.35
C SER A 77 10.88 17.19 14.37
N GLU A 78 11.52 16.98 15.53
CA GLU A 78 12.53 15.91 15.67
C GLU A 78 11.98 14.53 15.30
N SER A 79 10.71 14.24 15.62
CA SER A 79 10.06 13.00 15.24
C SER A 79 10.02 12.85 13.72
N ARG A 80 9.67 13.94 13.00
CA ARG A 80 9.60 13.91 11.54
C ARG A 80 10.96 13.74 10.86
N VAL A 81 12.01 14.35 11.43
CA VAL A 81 13.39 14.14 10.96
C VAL A 81 13.78 12.67 11.15
N LYS A 82 13.53 12.08 12.32
CA LYS A 82 13.80 10.66 12.58
C LYS A 82 13.06 9.72 11.62
N GLU A 83 11.79 9.99 11.35
CA GLU A 83 10.97 9.22 10.41
C GLU A 83 11.58 9.22 8.99
N LEU A 84 12.00 10.40 8.48
CA LEU A 84 12.61 10.53 7.15
C LEU A 84 13.90 9.70 7.03
N PHE A 85 14.74 9.70 8.05
CA PHE A 85 15.97 8.91 8.04
C PHE A 85 15.70 7.41 8.26
N ALA A 86 14.68 7.05 9.06
CA ALA A 86 14.23 5.66 9.17
C ALA A 86 13.64 5.16 7.84
N GLU A 87 12.90 6.01 7.10
CA GLU A 87 12.43 5.69 5.76
C GLU A 87 13.61 5.42 4.81
N LEU A 88 14.71 6.17 4.89
CA LEU A 88 15.92 5.93 4.10
C LEU A 88 16.55 4.56 4.42
N GLU A 89 16.52 4.12 5.68
CA GLU A 89 17.03 2.79 6.06
C GLU A 89 16.24 1.65 5.38
N THR A 90 14.97 1.85 5.05
CA THR A 90 14.18 0.86 4.29
C THR A 90 14.68 0.68 2.85
N TYR A 91 15.39 1.68 2.31
CA TYR A 91 16.08 1.60 1.02
C TYR A 91 17.52 1.07 1.16
N GLY A 92 17.88 0.53 2.32
CA GLY A 92 19.17 -0.11 2.57
C GLY A 92 20.32 0.85 2.84
N VAL A 93 20.07 2.10 3.21
CA VAL A 93 21.09 3.09 3.51
C VAL A 93 20.84 3.73 4.88
N ARG A 94 21.88 3.69 5.74
CA ARG A 94 21.93 4.47 6.99
C ARG A 94 22.69 5.75 6.76
N HIS A 95 22.15 6.85 7.21
CA HIS A 95 22.77 8.17 7.16
C HIS A 95 23.35 8.53 8.54
N ASP A 96 24.69 8.47 8.70
CA ASP A 96 25.33 8.66 9.99
C ASP A 96 25.29 10.14 10.47
N ASP A 97 24.92 11.07 9.58
CA ASP A 97 24.67 12.49 9.90
C ASP A 97 23.18 12.87 9.77
N ALA A 98 22.32 12.13 10.48
CA ALA A 98 20.85 12.20 10.42
C ALA A 98 20.28 13.46 11.13
N PHE A 99 20.55 14.64 10.60
CA PHE A 99 20.10 15.93 11.17
C PHE A 99 19.28 16.74 10.16
N LEU A 100 18.45 17.66 10.66
CA LEU A 100 17.62 18.57 9.87
C LEU A 100 18.41 19.33 8.78
N ARG A 101 19.69 19.64 9.02
CA ARG A 101 20.55 20.34 8.05
C ARG A 101 20.73 19.58 6.73
N ASN A 102 20.49 18.27 6.73
CA ASN A 102 20.56 17.38 5.58
C ASN A 102 19.17 17.04 4.99
N VAL A 103 18.15 17.80 5.38
CA VAL A 103 16.79 17.72 4.84
C VAL A 103 16.48 18.97 4.02
N THR A 104 15.93 18.74 2.82
CA THR A 104 15.42 19.80 1.94
C THR A 104 13.96 19.54 1.58
N TYR A 105 13.26 20.57 1.10
CA TYR A 105 11.89 20.44 0.62
C TYR A 105 11.82 20.74 -0.88
N ARG A 106 11.39 19.76 -1.65
CA ARG A 106 11.24 19.86 -3.09
C ARG A 106 9.80 20.24 -3.43
N ALA A 107 9.61 21.53 -3.74
CA ALA A 107 8.28 22.10 -3.99
C ALA A 107 7.59 21.52 -5.24
N SER A 108 8.34 20.97 -6.20
CA SER A 108 7.79 20.42 -7.44
C SER A 108 6.90 19.17 -7.22
N ASP A 109 7.12 18.43 -6.15
CA ASP A 109 6.36 17.22 -5.80
C ASP A 109 5.97 17.15 -4.31
N GLY A 110 6.21 18.24 -3.56
CA GLY A 110 5.82 18.35 -2.16
C GLY A 110 6.57 17.43 -1.20
N ARG A 111 7.78 16.95 -1.55
CA ARG A 111 8.52 15.96 -0.77
C ARG A 111 9.68 16.57 0.02
N PHE A 112 9.87 16.05 1.23
CA PHE A 112 11.13 16.21 1.92
C PHE A 112 12.16 15.27 1.29
N CYS A 113 13.38 15.77 1.07
CA CYS A 113 14.49 15.01 0.48
C CYS A 113 15.66 14.99 1.44
N ILE A 114 16.41 13.89 1.44
CA ILE A 114 17.66 13.76 2.19
C ILE A 114 18.83 14.02 1.24
N ILE A 115 19.82 14.76 1.70
CA ILE A 115 21.01 15.16 0.95
C ILE A 115 22.29 14.91 1.78
N ASP A 116 23.47 15.03 1.14
CA ASP A 116 24.77 15.00 1.80
C ASP A 116 25.18 13.61 2.34
N PHE A 117 25.32 12.63 1.46
CA PHE A 117 25.57 11.22 1.76
C PHE A 117 27.05 10.86 2.02
N GLU A 118 27.93 11.82 2.20
CA GLU A 118 29.36 11.59 2.41
C GLU A 118 29.68 10.74 3.66
N PHE A 119 28.78 10.74 4.63
CA PHE A 119 28.83 9.93 5.87
C PHE A 119 27.60 9.01 5.94
N SER A 120 27.47 8.12 4.97
CA SER A 120 26.40 7.15 4.93
C SER A 120 26.95 5.75 4.68
N SER A 121 26.25 4.73 5.11
CA SER A 121 26.63 3.34 4.93
C SER A 121 25.50 2.54 4.28
N ILE A 122 25.88 1.59 3.41
CA ILE A 122 24.94 0.59 2.90
C ILE A 122 24.76 -0.46 3.98
N LEU A 123 23.51 -0.70 4.36
CA LEU A 123 23.16 -1.73 5.33
C LEU A 123 23.28 -3.10 4.67
N ASP A 124 23.97 -4.04 5.35
CA ASP A 124 23.99 -5.43 4.91
C ASP A 124 22.66 -6.08 5.29
N LEU A 125 21.75 -6.15 4.32
CA LEU A 125 20.41 -6.69 4.52
C LEU A 125 20.37 -8.22 4.62
N SER A 126 21.54 -8.88 4.65
CA SER A 126 21.60 -10.35 4.73
C SER A 126 21.21 -10.92 6.11
N GLU A 127 21.28 -10.13 7.20
CA GLU A 127 20.93 -10.55 8.56
C GLU A 127 19.58 -10.01 9.09
N GLN A 128 18.89 -9.13 8.35
CA GLN A 128 17.62 -8.52 8.79
C GLN A 128 16.41 -8.87 7.91
N ARG A 129 16.43 -10.04 7.23
CA ARG A 129 15.24 -10.54 6.54
C ARG A 129 14.29 -11.26 7.51
N THR A 130 13.78 -10.52 8.47
CA THR A 130 12.57 -10.89 9.19
C THR A 130 11.60 -9.72 9.08
N VAL A 131 10.58 -9.92 8.23
CA VAL A 131 9.39 -9.09 8.03
C VAL A 131 9.70 -7.68 7.49
N ALA A 132 9.59 -7.51 6.18
CA ALA A 132 9.46 -6.18 5.57
C ALA A 132 8.20 -5.50 6.13
N ALA A 133 8.34 -4.23 6.53
CA ALA A 133 7.25 -3.43 7.12
C ALA A 133 6.09 -3.14 6.15
N ASP A 134 6.17 -3.61 4.89
CA ASP A 134 5.16 -3.44 3.84
C ASP A 134 4.20 -4.65 3.69
N GLY A 135 4.34 -5.67 4.56
CA GLY A 135 3.50 -6.87 4.49
C GLY A 135 3.79 -7.80 3.30
N SER A 136 4.79 -7.50 2.46
CA SER A 136 5.21 -8.39 1.39
C SER A 136 6.17 -9.46 1.91
N GLU A 137 5.80 -10.72 1.78
CA GLU A 137 6.68 -11.85 2.03
C GLU A 137 7.58 -12.06 0.80
N THR A 138 8.86 -12.43 1.02
CA THR A 138 9.71 -12.88 -0.09
C THR A 138 9.18 -14.22 -0.60
N VAL A 139 8.51 -14.17 -1.74
CA VAL A 139 7.89 -15.34 -2.36
C VAL A 139 8.97 -16.21 -2.99
N SER A 140 9.07 -17.47 -2.55
CA SER A 140 9.87 -18.48 -3.24
C SER A 140 9.19 -18.84 -4.57
N LEU A 141 9.87 -18.63 -5.69
CA LEU A 141 9.34 -18.91 -7.03
C LEU A 141 8.98 -20.38 -7.25
N ASP A 142 9.64 -21.31 -6.57
CA ASP A 142 9.33 -22.74 -6.66
C ASP A 142 8.04 -23.12 -5.92
N ALA A 143 7.71 -22.40 -4.82
CA ALA A 143 6.45 -22.55 -4.11
C ALA A 143 5.28 -21.87 -4.87
N ALA A 144 5.56 -20.82 -5.62
CA ALA A 144 4.60 -20.01 -6.38
C ALA A 144 3.86 -20.78 -7.49
N THR A 145 4.32 -21.96 -7.86
CA THR A 145 3.80 -22.70 -9.02
C THR A 145 2.70 -23.69 -8.69
N GLN A 146 2.44 -23.98 -7.41
CA GLN A 146 1.45 -25.00 -7.04
C GLN A 146 0.04 -24.42 -6.98
N PRO A 147 -0.92 -24.99 -7.70
CA PRO A 147 -2.33 -24.61 -7.57
C PRO A 147 -2.86 -24.88 -6.16
N ARG A 148 -3.84 -24.11 -5.74
CA ARG A 148 -4.57 -24.27 -4.48
C ARG A 148 -6.07 -24.38 -4.75
N GLU A 149 -6.76 -25.12 -3.92
CA GLU A 149 -8.22 -25.06 -3.87
C GLU A 149 -8.62 -23.82 -3.07
N ILE A 150 -9.39 -22.97 -3.69
CA ILE A 150 -9.82 -21.69 -3.13
C ILE A 150 -11.33 -21.74 -2.92
N THR A 151 -11.75 -21.62 -1.68
CA THR A 151 -13.15 -21.44 -1.29
C THR A 151 -13.39 -20.01 -0.91
N TRP A 152 -14.53 -19.43 -1.29
CA TRP A 152 -14.88 -18.06 -0.94
C TRP A 152 -16.33 -17.92 -0.49
N SER A 153 -16.56 -16.85 0.26
CA SER A 153 -17.89 -16.34 0.56
C SER A 153 -17.87 -14.80 0.55
N ALA A 154 -18.97 -14.20 0.15
CA ALA A 154 -19.14 -12.74 0.15
C ALA A 154 -20.52 -12.34 0.63
N MET A 155 -20.59 -11.23 1.35
CA MET A 155 -21.83 -10.62 1.84
C MET A 155 -21.70 -9.10 1.84
N THR A 156 -22.77 -8.42 1.50
CA THR A 156 -22.93 -6.97 1.66
C THR A 156 -24.27 -6.66 2.28
N HIS A 157 -24.33 -5.62 3.12
CA HIS A 157 -25.54 -5.16 3.80
C HIS A 157 -25.51 -3.62 3.92
N PRO A 158 -26.66 -2.92 3.70
CA PRO A 158 -26.69 -1.46 3.77
C PRO A 158 -26.52 -0.91 5.20
N GLY A 159 -26.47 -1.75 6.23
CA GLY A 159 -26.56 -1.33 7.62
C GLY A 159 -27.99 -1.08 8.04
N ASN A 160 -28.15 -0.41 9.22
CA ASN A 160 -29.47 -0.12 9.79
C ASN A 160 -29.88 1.35 9.62
N PHE A 161 -28.95 2.21 9.22
CA PHE A 161 -29.15 3.67 9.19
C PHE A 161 -28.98 4.30 7.81
N ARG A 162 -28.26 3.64 6.88
CA ARG A 162 -28.09 4.13 5.52
C ARG A 162 -29.28 3.73 4.66
N SER A 163 -29.75 4.66 3.83
CA SER A 163 -30.82 4.39 2.84
C SER A 163 -30.33 3.56 1.65
N ASN A 164 -29.06 3.76 1.28
CA ASN A 164 -28.40 3.12 0.15
C ASN A 164 -27.18 2.30 0.58
N ASN A 165 -26.77 1.41 -0.30
CA ASN A 165 -25.52 0.69 -0.16
C ASN A 165 -24.53 1.19 -1.22
N GLU A 166 -23.51 1.93 -0.79
CA GLU A 166 -22.45 2.48 -1.64
C GLU A 166 -21.28 1.50 -1.78
N ASP A 167 -21.21 0.48 -0.90
CA ASP A 167 -20.25 -0.61 -1.01
C ASP A 167 -20.48 -1.46 -2.26
N ARG A 168 -19.40 -1.85 -2.90
CA ARG A 168 -19.38 -2.81 -4.01
C ARG A 168 -18.31 -3.86 -3.78
N PHE A 169 -18.56 -5.06 -4.29
CA PHE A 169 -17.57 -6.12 -4.30
C PHE A 169 -17.48 -6.81 -5.65
N LEU A 170 -16.35 -7.42 -5.93
CA LEU A 170 -16.09 -8.23 -7.11
C LEU A 170 -15.60 -9.61 -6.72
N LEU A 171 -16.17 -10.62 -7.36
CA LEU A 171 -15.73 -12.01 -7.33
C LEU A 171 -15.62 -12.45 -8.78
N MET A 172 -14.42 -12.68 -9.28
CA MET A 172 -14.18 -12.94 -10.70
C MET A 172 -13.10 -13.99 -10.89
N LEU A 173 -13.30 -14.86 -11.84
CA LEU A 173 -12.27 -15.73 -12.38
C LEU A 173 -11.94 -15.26 -13.80
N ALA A 174 -10.65 -15.11 -14.07
CA ALA A 174 -10.13 -14.79 -15.39
C ALA A 174 -9.29 -15.96 -15.91
N ASP A 175 -9.54 -16.37 -17.16
CA ASP A 175 -8.82 -17.44 -17.84
C ASP A 175 -8.55 -17.05 -19.31
N LYS A 176 -7.96 -17.93 -20.09
CA LYS A 176 -7.67 -17.71 -21.52
C LYS A 176 -8.92 -17.48 -22.38
N ARG A 177 -10.11 -17.78 -21.89
CA ARG A 177 -11.41 -17.63 -22.59
C ARG A 177 -12.05 -16.27 -22.27
N GLY A 178 -11.60 -15.60 -21.21
CA GLY A 178 -12.11 -14.31 -20.74
C GLY A 178 -12.36 -14.29 -19.24
N VAL A 179 -13.35 -13.50 -18.82
CA VAL A 179 -13.72 -13.34 -17.42
C VAL A 179 -15.08 -13.97 -17.13
N ARG A 180 -15.21 -14.51 -15.94
CA ARG A 180 -16.44 -15.07 -15.40
C ARG A 180 -16.70 -14.51 -14.00
N TYR A 181 -17.85 -13.88 -13.80
CA TYR A 181 -18.30 -13.50 -12.46
C TYR A 181 -18.67 -14.75 -11.66
N LEU A 182 -18.26 -14.76 -10.41
CA LEU A 182 -18.50 -15.87 -9.50
C LEU A 182 -19.72 -15.58 -8.62
N GLY A 183 -20.36 -16.64 -8.13
CA GLY A 183 -21.43 -16.55 -7.13
C GLY A 183 -20.90 -16.02 -5.79
N LYS A 184 -21.80 -15.59 -4.90
CA LYS A 184 -21.46 -15.09 -3.55
C LYS A 184 -20.76 -16.11 -2.66
N SER A 185 -20.79 -17.38 -3.01
CA SER A 185 -20.01 -18.46 -2.40
C SER A 185 -19.69 -19.52 -3.42
N GLY A 186 -18.59 -20.22 -3.24
CA GLY A 186 -18.16 -21.30 -4.13
C GLY A 186 -16.75 -21.75 -3.82
N ASN A 187 -16.26 -22.67 -4.65
CA ASN A 187 -14.89 -23.14 -4.63
C ASN A 187 -14.40 -23.38 -6.05
N VAL A 188 -13.10 -23.26 -6.26
CA VAL A 188 -12.44 -23.52 -7.54
C VAL A 188 -10.95 -23.73 -7.32
N SER A 189 -10.33 -24.53 -8.18
CA SER A 189 -8.87 -24.63 -8.19
C SER A 189 -8.25 -23.41 -8.87
N SER A 190 -7.22 -22.84 -8.27
CA SER A 190 -6.44 -21.76 -8.90
C SER A 190 -5.64 -22.22 -10.12
N ALA A 191 -5.72 -23.51 -10.50
CA ALA A 191 -5.26 -24.02 -11.77
C ALA A 191 -6.19 -23.67 -12.95
N GLU A 192 -7.48 -23.39 -12.67
CA GLU A 192 -8.46 -23.05 -13.72
C GLU A 192 -8.27 -21.63 -14.26
N GLY A 193 -7.69 -20.74 -13.44
CA GLY A 193 -7.47 -19.34 -13.82
C GLY A 193 -7.12 -18.47 -12.62
N ASP A 194 -6.98 -17.19 -12.87
CA ASP A 194 -6.72 -16.20 -11.83
C ASP A 194 -8.00 -15.77 -11.15
N LEU A 195 -7.96 -15.70 -9.84
CA LEU A 195 -9.08 -15.24 -9.03
C LEU A 195 -8.87 -13.79 -8.61
N ILE A 196 -9.87 -12.95 -8.84
CA ILE A 196 -9.85 -11.55 -8.49
C ILE A 196 -10.99 -11.28 -7.50
N PHE A 197 -10.62 -10.78 -6.33
CA PHE A 197 -11.54 -10.36 -5.27
C PHE A 197 -11.31 -8.88 -4.99
N ALA A 198 -12.39 -8.09 -4.91
CA ALA A 198 -12.26 -6.68 -4.56
C ALA A 198 -13.42 -6.20 -3.72
N VAL A 199 -13.15 -5.25 -2.82
CA VAL A 199 -14.13 -4.47 -2.06
C VAL A 199 -13.83 -3.00 -2.30
N ALA A 200 -14.87 -2.24 -2.64
CA ALA A 200 -14.83 -0.81 -2.85
C ALA A 200 -15.92 -0.16 -2.00
N ASP A 201 -15.57 0.88 -1.25
CA ASP A 201 -16.49 1.73 -0.50
C ASP A 201 -16.55 3.07 -1.22
N GLY A 202 -17.73 3.39 -1.75
CA GLY A 202 -17.98 4.58 -2.53
C GLY A 202 -18.32 5.78 -1.65
N MET A 203 -17.77 6.95 -2.00
CA MET A 203 -18.01 8.20 -1.28
C MET A 203 -18.42 9.34 -2.22
N GLY A 204 -19.09 10.36 -1.68
CA GLY A 204 -19.55 11.54 -2.44
C GLY A 204 -21.05 11.78 -2.39
N GLY A 205 -21.76 11.06 -1.50
CA GLY A 205 -23.21 11.09 -1.32
C GLY A 205 -23.94 10.05 -2.16
N GLU A 206 -25.19 9.79 -1.83
CA GLU A 206 -25.96 8.59 -2.21
C GLU A 206 -25.80 8.10 -3.66
N ARG A 207 -25.85 9.01 -4.64
CA ARG A 207 -25.72 8.62 -6.06
C ARG A 207 -24.28 8.54 -6.55
N SER A 208 -23.46 9.44 -6.06
CA SER A 208 -22.07 9.57 -6.50
C SER A 208 -21.19 8.48 -5.92
N GLY A 209 -21.39 8.11 -4.64
CA GLY A 209 -20.68 7.00 -3.99
C GLY A 209 -21.00 5.66 -4.67
N GLU A 210 -22.28 5.37 -4.88
CA GLU A 210 -22.69 4.15 -5.59
C GLU A 210 -22.08 4.05 -6.98
N LEU A 211 -22.07 5.16 -7.74
CA LEU A 211 -21.46 5.22 -9.07
C LEU A 211 -19.95 5.04 -9.02
N ALA A 212 -19.26 5.66 -8.04
CA ALA A 212 -17.82 5.53 -7.89
C ALA A 212 -17.37 4.08 -7.63
N GLY A 213 -18.01 3.40 -6.67
CA GLY A 213 -17.76 2.00 -6.42
C GLY A 213 -18.03 1.10 -7.63
N LYS A 214 -19.12 1.38 -8.37
CA LYS A 214 -19.45 0.66 -9.61
C LYS A 214 -18.38 0.84 -10.68
N ILE A 215 -17.92 2.06 -10.93
CA ILE A 215 -16.86 2.36 -11.90
C ILE A 215 -15.57 1.64 -11.52
N ALA A 216 -15.19 1.65 -10.24
CA ALA A 216 -14.01 0.94 -9.78
C ALA A 216 -14.06 -0.55 -10.16
N ILE A 217 -15.17 -1.22 -9.89
CA ILE A 217 -15.38 -2.63 -10.23
C ILE A 217 -15.41 -2.88 -11.75
N GLU A 218 -16.07 -2.03 -12.52
CA GLU A 218 -16.14 -2.16 -13.98
C GLU A 218 -14.76 -2.01 -14.63
N GLN A 219 -13.92 -1.10 -14.17
CA GLN A 219 -12.56 -0.92 -14.68
C GLN A 219 -11.67 -2.14 -14.41
N ILE A 220 -11.79 -2.75 -13.23
CA ILE A 220 -11.09 -4.00 -12.91
C ILE A 220 -11.45 -5.07 -13.94
N THR A 221 -12.73 -5.29 -14.17
CA THR A 221 -13.23 -6.30 -15.12
C THR A 221 -12.73 -6.05 -16.55
N ARG A 222 -12.56 -4.79 -16.93
CA ARG A 222 -12.10 -4.39 -18.27
C ARG A 222 -10.61 -4.61 -18.48
N MET A 223 -9.79 -4.33 -17.45
CA MET A 223 -8.33 -4.28 -17.57
C MET A 223 -7.65 -5.61 -17.24
N MET A 224 -8.16 -6.37 -16.29
CA MET A 224 -7.52 -7.59 -15.82
C MET A 224 -7.36 -8.69 -16.88
N PRO A 225 -8.27 -8.89 -17.86
CA PRO A 225 -8.10 -9.93 -18.87
C PRO A 225 -6.86 -9.79 -19.75
N SER A 226 -6.33 -8.58 -19.92
CA SER A 226 -5.14 -8.34 -20.75
C SER A 226 -3.83 -8.86 -20.14
N THR A 227 -3.83 -9.21 -18.85
CA THR A 227 -2.64 -9.66 -18.12
C THR A 227 -2.27 -11.14 -18.38
N TYR A 228 -3.17 -11.90 -19.00
CA TYR A 228 -3.02 -13.35 -19.31
C TYR A 228 -1.92 -13.72 -20.29
N LEU A 229 -1.27 -12.74 -20.91
CA LEU A 229 -0.21 -12.95 -21.89
C LEU A 229 1.18 -13.11 -21.25
N LEU A 230 1.30 -12.91 -19.92
CA LEU A 230 2.56 -13.01 -19.22
C LEU A 230 2.74 -14.43 -18.66
N ASN A 231 3.98 -14.90 -18.63
CA ASN A 231 4.31 -16.14 -17.91
C ASN A 231 4.33 -15.89 -16.39
N ASP A 232 4.20 -16.95 -15.60
CA ASP A 232 4.03 -16.89 -14.13
C ASP A 232 5.06 -15.99 -13.44
N LYS A 233 6.34 -16.09 -13.79
CA LYS A 233 7.41 -15.29 -13.20
C LYS A 233 7.27 -13.80 -13.54
N HIS A 234 7.12 -13.49 -14.81
CA HIS A 234 6.96 -12.11 -15.28
C HIS A 234 5.65 -11.48 -14.77
N LEU A 235 4.61 -12.29 -14.57
CA LEU A 235 3.35 -11.83 -14.01
C LEU A 235 3.53 -11.34 -12.57
N ILE A 236 4.18 -12.13 -11.70
CA ILE A 236 4.42 -11.76 -10.30
C ILE A 236 5.31 -10.51 -10.21
N GLU A 237 6.41 -10.47 -10.99
CA GLU A 237 7.32 -9.32 -11.03
C GLU A 237 6.64 -8.05 -11.56
N ALA A 238 5.75 -8.16 -12.54
CA ALA A 238 5.05 -7.03 -13.15
C ALA A 238 3.78 -6.62 -12.38
N SER A 239 3.26 -7.46 -11.48
CA SER A 239 1.98 -7.23 -10.82
C SER A 239 1.88 -5.89 -10.08
N PRO A 240 2.90 -5.37 -9.39
CA PRO A 240 2.79 -4.06 -8.75
C PRO A 240 2.59 -2.93 -9.75
N ALA A 241 3.26 -3.00 -10.90
CA ALA A 241 3.11 -2.00 -11.97
C ALA A 241 1.73 -2.09 -12.64
N ILE A 242 1.24 -3.31 -12.87
CA ILE A 242 -0.09 -3.58 -13.44
C ILE A 242 -1.18 -3.04 -12.49
N LEU A 243 -1.11 -3.39 -11.21
CA LEU A 243 -2.06 -2.95 -10.19
C LEU A 243 -2.03 -1.43 -10.01
N LYS A 244 -0.84 -0.83 -9.98
CA LYS A 244 -0.68 0.62 -9.91
C LYS A 244 -1.32 1.31 -11.12
N SER A 245 -1.10 0.80 -12.34
CA SER A 245 -1.70 1.33 -13.56
C SER A 245 -3.23 1.21 -13.55
N LEU A 246 -3.77 0.10 -13.05
CA LEU A 246 -5.20 -0.10 -12.87
C LEU A 246 -5.80 0.96 -11.93
N PHE A 247 -5.21 1.19 -10.76
CA PHE A 247 -5.68 2.16 -9.79
C PHE A 247 -5.61 3.59 -10.35
N GLN A 248 -4.54 3.93 -11.07
CA GLN A 248 -4.40 5.21 -11.76
C GLN A 248 -5.48 5.41 -12.83
N SER A 249 -5.81 4.35 -13.58
CA SER A 249 -6.87 4.41 -14.60
C SER A 249 -8.26 4.61 -13.98
N ILE A 250 -8.55 3.93 -12.86
CA ILE A 250 -9.80 4.12 -12.11
C ILE A 250 -9.88 5.56 -11.60
N HIS A 251 -8.81 6.05 -10.99
CA HIS A 251 -8.74 7.42 -10.48
C HIS A 251 -9.01 8.45 -11.59
N ALA A 252 -8.32 8.33 -12.72
CA ALA A 252 -8.49 9.23 -13.85
C ALA A 252 -9.92 9.25 -14.39
N GLU A 253 -10.60 8.11 -14.41
CA GLU A 253 -11.98 8.02 -14.84
C GLU A 253 -12.95 8.68 -13.86
N LEU A 254 -12.74 8.50 -12.55
CA LEU A 254 -13.54 9.18 -11.51
C LEU A 254 -13.35 10.70 -11.56
N GLU A 255 -12.12 11.19 -11.69
CA GLU A 255 -11.83 12.63 -11.84
C GLU A 255 -12.44 13.20 -13.12
N ARG A 256 -12.36 12.46 -14.23
CA ARG A 256 -12.97 12.85 -15.49
C ARG A 256 -14.50 13.05 -15.35
N LEU A 257 -15.18 12.10 -14.72
CA LEU A 257 -16.62 12.18 -14.52
C LEU A 257 -16.99 13.29 -13.52
N GLY A 258 -16.26 13.42 -12.42
CA GLY A 258 -16.45 14.49 -11.45
C GLY A 258 -16.27 15.91 -12.02
N SER A 259 -15.47 16.05 -13.09
CA SER A 259 -15.27 17.32 -13.79
C SER A 259 -16.38 17.65 -14.78
N TYR A 260 -17.09 16.64 -15.32
CA TYR A 260 -18.14 16.84 -16.32
C TYR A 260 -19.53 17.01 -15.71
N ASP A 261 -19.81 16.38 -14.58
CA ASP A 261 -21.11 16.43 -13.92
C ASP A 261 -21.00 16.98 -12.50
N SER A 262 -21.63 18.11 -12.26
CA SER A 262 -21.65 18.75 -10.93
C SER A 262 -22.29 17.85 -9.86
N ALA A 263 -23.16 16.93 -10.23
CA ALA A 263 -23.72 15.94 -9.31
C ALA A 263 -22.68 14.88 -8.87
N CYS A 264 -21.62 14.72 -9.66
CA CYS A 264 -20.50 13.79 -9.40
C CYS A 264 -19.25 14.50 -8.81
N THR A 265 -19.35 15.79 -8.52
CA THR A 265 -18.24 16.55 -7.91
C THR A 265 -17.83 15.90 -6.59
N ASN A 266 -16.52 15.66 -6.42
CA ASN A 266 -15.95 14.98 -5.26
C ASN A 266 -16.36 13.50 -5.11
N MET A 267 -16.88 12.86 -6.15
CA MET A 267 -17.06 11.42 -6.14
C MET A 267 -15.74 10.69 -5.99
N GLY A 268 -15.71 9.68 -5.19
CA GLY A 268 -14.52 8.88 -4.95
C GLY A 268 -14.84 7.49 -4.44
N SER A 269 -13.82 6.66 -4.29
CA SER A 269 -13.96 5.34 -3.71
C SER A 269 -12.66 4.91 -3.03
N THR A 270 -12.79 4.13 -1.97
CA THR A 270 -11.72 3.25 -1.52
C THR A 270 -11.66 2.03 -2.44
N LEU A 271 -10.59 1.28 -2.40
CA LEU A 271 -10.49 0.00 -3.10
C LEU A 271 -9.43 -0.90 -2.45
N THR A 272 -9.85 -2.11 -2.11
CA THR A 272 -8.95 -3.22 -1.78
C THR A 272 -9.16 -4.32 -2.80
N LEU A 273 -8.10 -4.69 -3.53
CA LEU A 273 -8.10 -5.74 -4.54
C LEU A 273 -7.08 -6.80 -4.20
N VAL A 274 -7.47 -8.08 -4.32
CA VAL A 274 -6.61 -9.24 -4.25
C VAL A 274 -6.73 -10.03 -5.54
N TRP A 275 -5.59 -10.31 -6.15
CA TRP A 275 -5.44 -11.11 -7.36
C TRP A 275 -4.65 -12.37 -7.01
N ILE A 276 -5.31 -13.52 -7.01
CA ILE A 276 -4.70 -14.81 -6.73
C ILE A 276 -4.32 -15.49 -8.04
N HIS A 277 -3.02 -15.71 -8.20
CA HIS A 277 -2.44 -16.54 -9.25
C HIS A 277 -1.79 -17.75 -8.60
N ARG A 278 -2.36 -18.95 -8.81
CA ARG A 278 -1.93 -20.20 -8.16
C ARG A 278 -1.89 -20.09 -6.63
N SER A 279 -0.69 -20.10 -6.03
CA SER A 279 -0.50 -19.95 -4.58
C SER A 279 -0.04 -18.53 -4.16
N ILE A 280 -0.06 -17.56 -5.07
CA ILE A 280 0.34 -16.18 -4.76
C ILE A 280 -0.87 -15.27 -4.79
N ALA A 281 -1.06 -14.50 -3.73
CA ALA A 281 -1.98 -13.39 -3.68
C ALA A 281 -1.21 -12.08 -3.86
N MET A 282 -1.45 -11.39 -4.96
CA MET A 282 -0.98 -10.04 -5.23
C MET A 282 -2.09 -9.07 -4.84
N PHE A 283 -1.78 -7.99 -4.14
CA PHE A 283 -2.81 -7.06 -3.70
C PHE A 283 -2.45 -5.62 -4.02
N ALA A 284 -3.48 -4.79 -4.14
CA ALA A 284 -3.39 -3.34 -4.15
C ALA A 284 -4.53 -2.74 -3.33
N HIS A 285 -4.22 -1.68 -2.60
CA HIS A 285 -5.14 -1.06 -1.67
C HIS A 285 -5.00 0.46 -1.66
N ILE A 286 -6.14 1.16 -1.54
CA ILE A 286 -6.23 2.59 -1.25
C ILE A 286 -7.48 2.87 -0.42
N GLY A 287 -7.36 3.67 0.63
CA GLY A 287 -8.46 4.04 1.53
C GLY A 287 -8.35 3.39 2.90
N ASP A 288 -9.49 3.01 3.48
CA ASP A 288 -9.65 2.39 4.80
C ASP A 288 -10.46 1.09 4.79
N THR A 289 -10.83 0.59 3.61
CA THR A 289 -11.16 -0.83 3.44
C THR A 289 -9.93 -1.66 3.82
N ARG A 290 -10.09 -2.87 4.30
CA ARG A 290 -8.96 -3.64 4.82
C ARG A 290 -8.83 -5.01 4.18
N LEU A 291 -7.57 -5.45 4.09
CA LEU A 291 -7.17 -6.83 3.82
C LEU A 291 -6.49 -7.41 5.06
N TYR A 292 -7.04 -8.49 5.57
CA TYR A 292 -6.44 -9.28 6.65
C TYR A 292 -6.06 -10.67 6.14
N ARG A 293 -5.05 -11.26 6.80
CA ARG A 293 -4.71 -12.67 6.69
C ARG A 293 -4.81 -13.34 8.06
N ILE A 294 -5.48 -14.46 8.10
CA ILE A 294 -5.45 -15.40 9.23
C ILE A 294 -4.59 -16.59 8.81
N ARG A 295 -3.57 -16.89 9.59
CA ARG A 295 -2.66 -18.03 9.40
C ARG A 295 -2.51 -18.80 10.71
N ARG A 296 -2.29 -20.10 10.61
CA ARG A 296 -1.98 -20.91 11.78
C ARG A 296 -0.68 -20.45 12.41
N ALA A 297 -0.67 -20.22 13.71
CA ALA A 297 0.53 -19.80 14.42
C ALA A 297 1.54 -20.96 14.50
N THR A 298 2.83 -20.62 14.30
CA THR A 298 3.95 -21.56 14.44
C THR A 298 4.46 -21.65 15.87
N GLU A 299 4.16 -20.61 16.69
CA GLU A 299 4.50 -20.52 18.10
C GLU A 299 3.26 -20.68 18.98
N GLU A 300 3.45 -20.85 20.31
CA GLU A 300 2.34 -20.93 21.26
C GLU A 300 1.53 -19.62 21.25
N SER A 301 0.41 -19.65 20.56
CA SER A 301 -0.62 -18.61 20.56
C SER A 301 -1.83 -19.15 21.31
N ALA A 302 -2.51 -18.31 22.08
CA ALA A 302 -3.69 -18.69 22.85
C ALA A 302 -4.81 -19.29 21.96
N THR A 303 -4.89 -18.89 20.70
CA THR A 303 -5.90 -19.36 19.74
C THR A 303 -5.33 -20.34 18.71
N GLY A 304 -4.01 -20.52 18.62
CA GLY A 304 -3.35 -21.30 17.58
C GLY A 304 -3.38 -20.63 16.18
N TYR A 305 -3.83 -19.36 16.10
CA TYR A 305 -3.90 -18.58 14.87
C TYR A 305 -3.40 -17.16 15.08
N HIS A 306 -2.91 -16.55 14.01
CA HIS A 306 -2.48 -15.15 13.97
C HIS A 306 -3.32 -14.41 12.92
N LEU A 307 -3.94 -13.29 13.35
CA LEU A 307 -4.59 -12.32 12.46
C LEU A 307 -3.63 -11.18 12.19
N ALA A 308 -3.32 -10.92 10.93
CA ALA A 308 -2.51 -9.80 10.49
C ALA A 308 -3.30 -8.91 9.53
N GLN A 309 -3.33 -7.61 9.76
CA GLN A 309 -3.78 -6.65 8.77
C GLN A 309 -2.66 -6.47 7.74
N ILE A 310 -2.93 -6.78 6.47
CA ILE A 310 -1.97 -6.72 5.37
C ILE A 310 -1.99 -5.35 4.71
N SER A 311 -3.19 -4.77 4.52
CA SER A 311 -3.33 -3.42 3.97
C SER A 311 -3.01 -2.35 5.01
N GLU A 312 -2.55 -1.18 4.56
CA GLU A 312 -2.33 -0.01 5.42
C GLU A 312 -3.48 0.98 5.27
N ASP A 313 -4.21 1.28 6.36
CA ASP A 313 -5.26 2.30 6.31
C ASP A 313 -4.68 3.65 5.88
N HIS A 314 -5.19 4.22 4.81
CA HIS A 314 -4.87 5.56 4.35
C HIS A 314 -5.73 6.60 5.06
N THR A 315 -5.67 6.61 6.40
CA THR A 315 -6.31 7.60 7.28
C THR A 315 -5.28 8.21 8.22
N PHE A 316 -5.59 9.38 8.77
CA PHE A 316 -4.77 9.97 9.82
C PHE A 316 -4.64 9.03 11.04
N VAL A 317 -5.73 8.38 11.40
CA VAL A 317 -5.78 7.45 12.54
C VAL A 317 -5.00 6.16 12.24
N GLY A 318 -5.07 5.66 11.02
CA GLY A 318 -4.28 4.53 10.56
C GLY A 318 -2.78 4.80 10.69
N TRP A 319 -2.33 6.01 10.32
CA TRP A 319 -0.96 6.43 10.52
C TRP A 319 -0.56 6.45 12.00
N LEU A 320 -1.40 7.04 12.88
CA LEU A 320 -1.15 7.05 14.33
C LEU A 320 -1.04 5.64 14.93
N ARG A 321 -1.87 4.70 14.44
CA ARG A 321 -1.85 3.29 14.89
C ARG A 321 -0.56 2.59 14.44
N ARG A 322 -0.16 2.72 13.19
CA ARG A 322 1.09 2.12 12.66
C ARG A 322 2.34 2.65 13.36
N THR A 323 2.36 3.92 13.71
CA THR A 323 3.48 4.53 14.46
C THR A 323 3.43 4.26 15.97
N GLY A 324 2.48 3.45 16.43
CA GLY A 324 2.36 3.08 17.85
C GLY A 324 1.91 4.22 18.80
N GLN A 325 1.44 5.36 18.23
CA GLN A 325 1.01 6.51 19.02
C GLN A 325 -0.35 6.28 19.68
N ILE A 326 -1.19 5.45 19.07
CA ILE A 326 -2.50 5.06 19.60
C ILE A 326 -2.72 3.56 19.40
N ASN A 327 -3.50 2.96 20.31
CA ASN A 327 -3.95 1.58 20.21
C ASN A 327 -5.27 1.47 19.43
N GLU A 328 -5.74 0.23 19.16
CA GLU A 328 -6.99 -0.03 18.44
C GLU A 328 -8.19 0.68 19.06
N ARG A 329 -8.33 0.64 20.37
CA ARG A 329 -9.44 1.30 21.10
C ARG A 329 -9.43 2.81 20.89
N GLN A 330 -8.26 3.45 20.99
CA GLN A 330 -8.11 4.88 20.78
C GLN A 330 -8.41 5.26 19.33
N ALA A 331 -8.00 4.41 18.37
CA ALA A 331 -8.28 4.59 16.95
C ALA A 331 -9.79 4.60 16.67
N ARG A 332 -10.54 3.64 17.22
CA ARG A 332 -12.00 3.52 17.03
C ARG A 332 -12.79 4.72 17.50
N PHE A 333 -12.38 5.35 18.59
CA PHE A 333 -13.08 6.49 19.21
C PHE A 333 -12.46 7.84 18.83
N HIS A 334 -11.49 7.85 17.92
CA HIS A 334 -10.83 9.08 17.51
C HIS A 334 -11.76 9.99 16.68
N PRO A 335 -11.85 11.32 16.98
CA PRO A 335 -12.78 12.23 16.26
C PRO A 335 -12.55 12.30 14.75
N ARG A 336 -11.33 11.98 14.30
CA ARG A 336 -10.92 12.02 12.88
C ARG A 336 -10.74 10.62 12.28
N LYS A 337 -11.43 9.59 12.78
CA LYS A 337 -11.25 8.21 12.33
C LYS A 337 -11.61 8.00 10.85
N ASN A 338 -12.63 8.73 10.37
CA ASN A 338 -13.13 8.61 8.99
C ASN A 338 -12.48 9.62 8.02
N VAL A 339 -11.38 10.28 8.41
CA VAL A 339 -10.69 11.24 7.54
C VAL A 339 -9.66 10.50 6.69
N LEU A 340 -10.01 10.26 5.43
CA LEU A 340 -9.12 9.65 4.45
C LEU A 340 -8.00 10.61 4.06
N SER A 341 -6.81 10.09 3.93
CA SER A 341 -5.63 10.78 3.37
C SER A 341 -5.40 10.44 1.91
N ARG A 342 -5.97 9.32 1.44
CA ARG A 342 -5.90 8.85 0.05
C ARG A 342 -7.18 8.11 -0.32
N ALA A 343 -7.70 8.39 -1.52
CA ALA A 343 -8.81 7.69 -2.15
C ALA A 343 -8.67 7.76 -3.68
N LEU A 344 -9.47 6.99 -4.39
CA LEU A 344 -9.64 7.11 -5.84
C LEU A 344 -10.65 8.22 -6.12
N GLY A 345 -10.36 9.14 -7.04
CA GLY A 345 -11.20 10.32 -7.26
C GLY A 345 -11.16 11.30 -6.09
N ALA A 346 -12.29 11.91 -5.76
CA ALA A 346 -12.48 12.84 -4.65
C ALA A 346 -11.49 14.03 -4.64
N SER A 347 -11.07 14.48 -5.83
CA SER A 347 -10.11 15.58 -6.02
C SER A 347 -8.73 15.34 -5.38
N HIS A 348 -8.35 14.09 -5.16
CA HIS A 348 -7.00 13.74 -4.75
C HIS A 348 -6.02 13.91 -5.92
N GLN A 349 -4.89 14.59 -5.69
CA GLN A 349 -3.91 14.87 -6.75
C GLN A 349 -3.06 13.66 -7.13
N PHE A 350 -2.88 12.69 -6.22
CA PHE A 350 -2.01 11.55 -6.42
C PHE A 350 -2.64 10.27 -5.91
N VAL A 351 -2.55 9.22 -6.75
CA VAL A 351 -2.93 7.87 -6.39
C VAL A 351 -1.68 7.00 -6.37
N GLU A 352 -1.28 6.61 -5.19
CA GLU A 352 -0.24 5.62 -4.95
C GLU A 352 -0.83 4.51 -4.08
N PRO A 353 -1.28 3.39 -4.67
CA PRO A 353 -1.82 2.27 -3.90
C PRO A 353 -0.70 1.58 -3.11
N HIS A 354 -1.03 1.08 -1.93
CA HIS A 354 -0.23 0.11 -1.22
C HIS A 354 -0.33 -1.21 -1.97
N CYS A 355 0.77 -1.69 -2.53
CA CYS A 355 0.83 -2.95 -3.28
C CYS A 355 1.78 -3.92 -2.59
N GLY A 356 1.46 -5.20 -2.66
CA GLY A 356 2.33 -6.25 -2.13
C GLY A 356 1.94 -7.63 -2.63
N THR A 357 2.67 -8.62 -2.18
CA THR A 357 2.45 -10.04 -2.49
C THR A 357 2.47 -10.86 -1.22
N VAL A 358 1.62 -11.88 -1.16
CA VAL A 358 1.53 -12.83 -0.04
C VAL A 358 1.54 -14.22 -0.61
N GLU A 359 2.42 -15.09 -0.12
CA GLU A 359 2.38 -16.51 -0.42
C GLU A 359 1.27 -17.17 0.39
N LEU A 360 0.35 -17.84 -0.29
CA LEU A 360 -0.77 -18.55 0.32
C LEU A 360 -0.39 -19.98 0.71
N GLN A 361 -0.59 -20.31 1.96
CA GLN A 361 -0.38 -21.65 2.51
C GLN A 361 -1.73 -22.34 2.76
N PRO A 362 -1.79 -23.68 2.69
CA PRO A 362 -2.98 -24.41 3.10
C PRO A 362 -3.41 -24.03 4.51
N GLY A 363 -4.70 -23.70 4.67
CA GLY A 363 -5.27 -23.22 5.93
C GLY A 363 -5.24 -21.70 6.11
N ASP A 364 -4.60 -20.95 5.22
CA ASP A 364 -4.69 -19.49 5.23
C ASP A 364 -6.12 -19.03 4.92
N ARG A 365 -6.50 -17.90 5.51
CA ARG A 365 -7.73 -17.20 5.16
C ARG A 365 -7.44 -15.73 4.94
N LEU A 366 -8.02 -15.17 3.88
CA LEU A 366 -7.99 -13.73 3.61
C LEU A 366 -9.36 -13.15 3.88
N ILE A 367 -9.40 -11.95 4.49
CA ILE A 367 -10.64 -11.19 4.71
C ILE A 367 -10.44 -9.84 4.03
N LEU A 368 -11.30 -9.51 3.06
CA LEU A 368 -11.44 -8.17 2.52
C LEU A 368 -12.72 -7.58 3.09
N CYS A 369 -12.67 -6.38 3.65
CA CYS A 369 -13.87 -5.78 4.24
C CYS A 369 -13.88 -4.25 4.16
N SER A 370 -15.08 -3.66 4.16
CA SER A 370 -15.29 -2.22 4.32
C SER A 370 -15.20 -1.80 5.79
N ASP A 371 -15.14 -0.51 6.03
CA ASP A 371 -15.02 0.09 7.36
C ASP A 371 -16.24 -0.20 8.27
N GLY A 372 -17.44 -0.39 7.70
CA GLY A 372 -18.62 -0.78 8.47
C GLY A 372 -18.50 -2.13 9.16
N VAL A 373 -17.70 -3.06 8.62
CA VAL A 373 -17.36 -4.32 9.32
C VAL A 373 -16.43 -4.03 10.48
N ILE A 374 -15.42 -3.17 10.26
CA ILE A 374 -14.43 -2.80 11.27
C ILE A 374 -15.06 -1.99 12.39
N ASP A 375 -16.02 -1.11 12.09
CA ASP A 375 -16.75 -0.31 13.09
C ASP A 375 -17.59 -1.18 14.04
N GLY A 376 -18.09 -2.31 13.56
CA GLY A 376 -18.86 -3.27 14.37
C GLY A 376 -17.99 -4.32 15.10
N LEU A 377 -16.88 -4.75 14.49
CA LEU A 377 -16.10 -5.90 14.99
C LEU A 377 -14.69 -5.51 15.40
N TRP A 378 -14.23 -6.03 16.53
CA TRP A 378 -12.84 -5.96 16.94
C TRP A 378 -11.99 -7.00 16.20
N ASP A 379 -10.68 -6.76 16.12
CA ASP A 379 -9.76 -7.68 15.43
C ASP A 379 -9.87 -9.14 15.96
N HIS A 380 -10.02 -9.33 17.27
CA HIS A 380 -10.22 -10.67 17.86
C HIS A 380 -11.56 -11.30 17.42
N ALA A 381 -12.63 -10.49 17.32
CA ALA A 381 -13.93 -10.98 16.88
C ALA A 381 -13.93 -11.41 15.40
N LEU A 382 -13.14 -10.73 14.55
CA LEU A 382 -12.92 -11.17 13.17
C LEU A 382 -12.32 -12.57 13.12
N LEU A 383 -11.30 -12.82 13.97
CA LEU A 383 -10.68 -14.13 14.08
C LEU A 383 -11.68 -15.21 14.54
N ASP A 384 -12.40 -14.93 15.63
CA ASP A 384 -13.32 -15.87 16.25
C ASP A 384 -14.46 -16.27 15.31
N LEU A 385 -15.10 -15.29 14.64
CA LEU A 385 -16.20 -15.53 13.71
C LEU A 385 -15.78 -16.32 12.46
N VAL A 386 -14.54 -16.22 12.04
CA VAL A 386 -14.04 -16.94 10.86
C VAL A 386 -13.54 -18.32 11.23
N VAL A 387 -12.81 -18.47 12.35
CA VAL A 387 -12.10 -19.71 12.71
C VAL A 387 -12.90 -20.57 13.66
N PHE A 388 -13.60 -19.97 14.63
CA PHE A 388 -14.27 -20.65 15.74
C PHE A 388 -15.78 -20.35 15.83
N PRO A 389 -16.55 -20.56 14.74
CA PRO A 389 -17.97 -20.28 14.78
C PRO A 389 -18.68 -21.20 15.79
N ASP A 390 -19.62 -20.66 16.52
CA ASP A 390 -20.52 -21.45 17.37
C ASP A 390 -21.49 -22.30 16.54
N SER A 391 -22.35 -23.09 17.21
CA SER A 391 -23.28 -24.00 16.54
C SER A 391 -24.32 -23.27 15.66
N VAL A 392 -24.73 -22.07 16.02
CA VAL A 392 -25.67 -21.24 15.25
C VAL A 392 -24.95 -20.61 14.05
N GLN A 393 -23.79 -20.07 14.28
CA GLN A 393 -22.94 -19.42 13.27
C GLN A 393 -22.42 -20.41 12.23
N SER A 394 -22.23 -21.67 12.60
CA SER A 394 -21.75 -22.75 11.70
C SER A 394 -22.70 -23.02 10.53
N SER A 395 -23.98 -22.63 10.62
CA SER A 395 -24.93 -22.71 9.52
C SER A 395 -24.75 -21.62 8.46
N GLN A 396 -23.98 -20.57 8.76
CA GLN A 396 -23.70 -19.42 7.89
C GLN A 396 -22.31 -19.52 7.30
N VAL A 397 -22.13 -19.02 6.08
CA VAL A 397 -20.79 -18.86 5.49
C VAL A 397 -20.01 -17.75 6.19
N PRO A 398 -18.66 -17.78 6.20
CA PRO A 398 -17.84 -16.84 6.96
C PRO A 398 -18.17 -15.35 6.73
N ALA A 399 -18.37 -14.94 5.48
CA ALA A 399 -18.70 -13.54 5.17
C ALA A 399 -20.06 -13.11 5.76
N GLN A 400 -21.06 -14.02 5.81
CA GLN A 400 -22.35 -13.73 6.44
C GLN A 400 -22.20 -13.51 7.95
N ARG A 401 -21.42 -14.37 8.63
CA ARG A 401 -21.14 -14.20 10.07
C ARG A 401 -20.55 -12.84 10.37
N LEU A 402 -19.53 -12.44 9.59
CA LEU A 402 -18.87 -11.14 9.77
C LEU A 402 -19.85 -9.99 9.60
N VAL A 403 -20.56 -9.94 8.46
CA VAL A 403 -21.46 -8.83 8.13
C VAL A 403 -22.65 -8.75 9.09
N PHE A 404 -23.31 -9.86 9.40
CA PHE A 404 -24.46 -9.84 10.30
C PHE A 404 -24.05 -9.47 11.74
N SER A 405 -22.92 -9.96 12.23
CA SER A 405 -22.42 -9.57 13.54
C SER A 405 -22.02 -8.09 13.58
N ALA A 406 -21.36 -7.57 12.54
CA ALA A 406 -21.00 -6.16 12.46
C ALA A 406 -22.24 -5.25 12.44
N VAL A 407 -23.26 -5.61 11.66
CA VAL A 407 -24.53 -4.86 11.59
C VAL A 407 -25.28 -4.93 12.92
N SER A 408 -25.24 -6.05 13.62
CA SER A 408 -25.85 -6.19 14.96
C SER A 408 -25.17 -5.31 16.00
N GLU A 409 -23.85 -5.21 15.96
CA GLU A 409 -23.06 -4.44 16.95
C GLU A 409 -23.06 -2.92 16.67
N SER A 410 -22.98 -2.52 15.41
CA SER A 410 -22.95 -1.11 15.01
C SER A 410 -24.07 -0.78 14.02
N GLY A 411 -24.02 -1.38 12.83
CA GLY A 411 -24.96 -1.17 11.73
C GLY A 411 -25.10 0.27 11.23
N ARG A 412 -24.14 1.14 11.58
CA ARG A 412 -24.19 2.58 11.26
C ARG A 412 -23.85 2.87 9.81
N ASP A 413 -23.08 2.00 9.19
CA ASP A 413 -22.66 2.14 7.80
C ASP A 413 -22.92 0.87 6.99
N ASN A 414 -22.70 0.96 5.69
CA ASN A 414 -22.69 -0.18 4.80
C ASN A 414 -21.60 -1.16 5.27
N ALA A 415 -21.88 -2.44 5.24
CA ALA A 415 -20.96 -3.47 5.69
C ALA A 415 -20.78 -4.54 4.63
N THR A 416 -19.57 -4.72 4.13
CA THR A 416 -19.23 -5.68 3.09
C THR A 416 -18.02 -6.49 3.49
N ALA A 417 -18.09 -7.81 3.31
CA ALA A 417 -16.97 -8.71 3.53
C ALA A 417 -16.87 -9.78 2.45
N ILE A 418 -15.63 -10.12 2.09
CA ILE A 418 -15.26 -11.32 1.34
C ILE A 418 -14.31 -12.11 2.24
N VAL A 419 -14.56 -13.41 2.38
CA VAL A 419 -13.65 -14.35 3.03
C VAL A 419 -13.18 -15.36 2.01
N VAL A 420 -11.88 -15.53 1.88
CA VAL A 420 -11.24 -16.50 0.98
C VAL A 420 -10.46 -17.48 1.83
N GLU A 421 -10.70 -18.77 1.65
CA GLU A 421 -10.07 -19.86 2.40
C GLU A 421 -9.24 -20.72 1.43
N VAL A 422 -8.01 -21.04 1.82
CA VAL A 422 -7.02 -21.76 1.02
C VAL A 422 -6.89 -23.19 1.56
N ALA A 423 -7.13 -24.19 0.72
CA ALA A 423 -6.98 -25.59 1.06
C ALA A 423 -5.73 -26.24 0.44
#